data_dd7a4c463ac33741ec2cb916bfa2758b
#
_entry.id   dd7a4c463ac33741ec2cb916bfa2758b
#
_cell.length_a   1.000
_cell.length_b   1.000
_cell.length_c   1.000
_cell.angle_alpha   90.00
_cell.angle_beta   90.00
_cell.angle_gamma   90.00
#
_symmetry.space_group_name_H-M   'P 1'
#
loop_
_entity.id
_entity.type
_entity.pdbx_description
1 polymer ?
#
loop_
_entity_poly.entity_id
_entity_poly.type
_entity_poly.pdbx_seq_one_letter_code
_entity_poly.pdbx_strand_id
1 'polypeptide(L)'
;YNGGEREIVECISFNELMDYYYDFGYSTAIAFNKEHLSYVAELSEDVRLLVLCNDTVEGKNKAYDDEFLAWIKEKAQKAQQDGKMMIAMEHYPVLPGQPILTLIPDARQKDSKRLIEALADNGVHLIFTGHMHNQSINCVETEKGNKFYDVCTGSLIGCPALMRLVTIKDDSTVEIKSIPVPEFQKKKKGKTGEKYLQNQFDRMLYTMINAMRDDPARFLGKIGAGGKEALYKP
;
A
#
# COMPACT_ATOMS: atom_id res chain seq x y z
N TYR A 1 -18.73 -15.82 13.88
CA TYR A 1 -20.18 -15.71 14.08
C TYR A 1 -20.71 -17.01 14.63
N ASN A 2 -21.02 -17.06 15.89
CA ASN A 2 -21.64 -18.21 16.53
C ASN A 2 -23.12 -17.87 16.69
N GLY A 3 -24.02 -18.54 15.97
CA GLY A 3 -25.46 -18.33 16.07
C GLY A 3 -26.01 -16.94 15.71
N GLY A 4 -25.25 -16.12 14.97
CA GLY A 4 -25.64 -14.76 14.56
C GLY A 4 -25.20 -13.65 15.52
N GLU A 5 -24.61 -13.97 16.66
CA GLU A 5 -24.03 -13.01 17.59
C GLU A 5 -22.58 -12.67 17.22
N ARG A 6 -22.18 -11.42 17.46
CA ARG A 6 -20.79 -10.98 17.31
C ARG A 6 -20.07 -11.16 18.63
N GLU A 7 -19.06 -12.01 18.64
CA GLU A 7 -18.12 -12.08 19.75
C GLU A 7 -16.90 -11.22 19.49
N ILE A 8 -16.43 -10.52 20.52
CA ILE A 8 -15.11 -9.90 20.51
C ILE A 8 -14.10 -11.02 20.69
N VAL A 9 -13.25 -11.21 19.68
CA VAL A 9 -12.11 -12.14 19.79
C VAL A 9 -10.91 -11.39 20.35
N GLU A 10 -10.08 -12.12 21.09
CA GLU A 10 -8.80 -11.61 21.56
C GLU A 10 -7.92 -11.25 20.36
N CYS A 11 -7.37 -10.03 20.36
CA CYS A 11 -6.49 -9.53 19.33
C CYS A 11 -5.06 -9.46 19.86
N ILE A 12 -4.09 -9.79 19.03
CA ILE A 12 -2.68 -9.59 19.35
C ILE A 12 -2.34 -8.10 19.39
N SER A 13 -1.42 -7.73 20.27
CA SER A 13 -0.85 -6.39 20.31
C SER A 13 0.12 -6.16 19.15
N PHE A 14 0.51 -4.90 18.91
CA PHE A 14 1.55 -4.59 17.91
C PHE A 14 2.90 -5.22 18.25
N ASN A 15 3.26 -5.33 19.52
CA ASN A 15 4.49 -6.01 19.92
C ASN A 15 4.46 -7.49 19.57
N GLU A 16 3.34 -8.17 19.86
CA GLU A 16 3.16 -9.57 19.45
C GLU A 16 3.14 -9.73 17.94
N LEU A 17 2.56 -8.77 17.20
CA LEU A 17 2.61 -8.77 15.74
C LEU A 17 4.06 -8.73 15.23
N MET A 18 4.91 -7.90 15.84
CA MET A 18 6.35 -7.85 15.52
C MET A 18 7.03 -9.20 15.74
N ASP A 19 6.72 -9.88 16.86
CA ASP A 19 7.31 -11.17 17.16
C ASP A 19 6.92 -12.23 16.11
N TYR A 20 5.66 -12.24 15.67
CA TYR A 20 5.20 -13.11 14.59
C TYR A 20 5.88 -12.85 13.25
N TYR A 21 6.20 -11.60 12.93
CA TYR A 21 6.84 -11.19 11.69
C TYR A 21 8.34 -10.95 11.82
N TYR A 22 8.94 -11.31 12.95
CA TYR A 22 10.34 -11.03 13.22
C TYR A 22 11.27 -11.51 12.10
N ASP A 23 11.15 -12.76 11.67
CA ASP A 23 11.97 -13.35 10.61
C ASP A 23 11.60 -12.87 9.18
N PHE A 24 10.55 -12.08 9.06
CA PHE A 24 10.05 -11.57 7.77
C PHE A 24 10.38 -10.09 7.52
N GLY A 25 11.42 -9.58 8.16
CA GLY A 25 11.92 -8.22 7.92
C GLY A 25 12.55 -7.56 9.14
N TYR A 26 11.94 -7.66 10.31
CA TYR A 26 12.44 -6.99 11.52
C TYR A 26 13.82 -7.52 11.96
N SER A 27 14.13 -8.81 11.80
CA SER A 27 15.42 -9.40 12.15
C SER A 27 16.59 -8.87 11.32
N THR A 28 16.32 -8.31 10.13
CA THR A 28 17.34 -7.76 9.23
C THR A 28 17.37 -6.23 9.23
N ALA A 29 16.59 -5.59 10.11
CA ALA A 29 16.52 -4.15 10.20
C ALA A 29 17.86 -3.56 10.70
N ILE A 30 18.40 -2.60 9.96
CA ILE A 30 19.60 -1.82 10.33
C ILE A 30 19.26 -0.53 11.06
N ALA A 31 18.01 -0.09 10.98
CA ALA A 31 17.42 1.00 11.76
C ALA A 31 15.93 0.70 11.98
N PHE A 32 15.43 1.01 13.17
CA PHE A 32 14.07 0.70 13.56
C PHE A 32 13.43 1.86 14.32
N ASN A 33 12.20 2.22 13.91
CA ASN A 33 11.34 3.15 14.66
C ASN A 33 10.24 2.34 15.35
N LYS A 34 10.34 2.21 16.66
CA LYS A 34 9.46 1.35 17.45
C LYS A 34 8.04 1.89 17.55
N GLU A 35 7.85 3.20 17.53
CA GLU A 35 6.53 3.83 17.68
C GLU A 35 5.67 3.64 16.43
N HIS A 36 6.31 3.62 15.26
CA HIS A 36 5.65 3.43 13.98
C HIS A 36 5.89 2.04 13.37
N LEU A 37 6.53 1.10 14.08
CA LEU A 37 6.89 -0.23 13.57
C LEU A 37 7.54 -0.20 12.17
N SER A 38 8.26 0.88 11.90
CA SER A 38 8.88 1.15 10.62
C SER A 38 10.37 0.90 10.70
N TYR A 39 10.98 0.47 9.60
CA TYR A 39 12.38 0.08 9.64
C TYR A 39 13.09 0.33 8.30
N VAL A 40 14.42 0.28 8.35
CA VAL A 40 15.29 0.24 7.18
C VAL A 40 15.98 -1.11 7.14
N ALA A 41 16.00 -1.75 5.97
CA ALA A 41 16.75 -2.98 5.71
C ALA A 41 17.70 -2.80 4.53
N GLU A 42 18.81 -3.53 4.49
CA GLU A 42 19.66 -3.62 3.31
C GLU A 42 19.17 -4.73 2.39
N LEU A 43 18.82 -4.38 1.15
CA LEU A 43 18.46 -5.35 0.12
C LEU A 43 19.70 -5.87 -0.62
N SER A 44 20.70 -5.01 -0.79
CA SER A 44 22.00 -5.34 -1.38
C SER A 44 23.06 -4.37 -0.87
N GLU A 45 24.27 -4.51 -1.36
CA GLU A 45 25.38 -3.59 -1.05
C GLU A 45 25.02 -2.13 -1.42
N ASP A 46 24.24 -1.92 -2.48
CA ASP A 46 23.95 -0.60 -3.04
C ASP A 46 22.49 -0.12 -2.77
N VAL A 47 21.63 -0.97 -2.22
CA VAL A 47 20.19 -0.66 -2.11
C VAL A 47 19.66 -0.90 -0.71
N ARG A 48 18.96 0.11 -0.17
CA ARG A 48 18.19 0.05 1.06
C ARG A 48 16.69 0.10 0.81
N LEU A 49 15.93 -0.59 1.64
CA LEU A 49 14.48 -0.53 1.70
C LEU A 49 14.05 0.18 2.98
N LEU A 50 13.28 1.25 2.83
CA LEU A 50 12.57 1.92 3.91
C LEU A 50 11.14 1.37 3.97
N VAL A 51 10.82 0.62 5.02
CA VAL A 51 9.48 0.08 5.25
C VAL A 51 8.73 0.98 6.22
N LEU A 52 7.59 1.50 5.78
CA LEU A 52 6.74 2.40 6.53
C LEU A 52 5.45 1.69 6.93
N CYS A 53 5.11 1.76 8.20
CA CYS A 53 3.84 1.28 8.73
C CYS A 53 2.95 2.48 9.07
N ASN A 54 1.84 2.60 8.37
CA ASN A 54 0.84 3.64 8.57
C ASN A 54 -0.44 3.12 9.24
N ASP A 55 -0.46 1.87 9.64
CA ASP A 55 -1.51 1.32 10.48
C ASP A 55 -1.33 1.76 11.94
N THR A 56 -2.44 1.89 12.64
CA THR A 56 -2.47 2.21 14.07
C THR A 56 -3.15 1.08 14.82
N VAL A 57 -2.98 1.07 16.15
CA VAL A 57 -3.70 0.15 17.05
C VAL A 57 -5.21 0.14 16.78
N GLU A 58 -5.74 1.24 16.28
CA GLU A 58 -7.16 1.38 15.93
C GLU A 58 -7.48 0.91 14.51
N GLY A 59 -6.50 0.41 13.76
CA GLY A 59 -6.66 -0.01 12.37
C GLY A 59 -7.02 1.13 11.41
N LYS A 60 -6.58 2.35 11.71
CA LYS A 60 -6.86 3.54 10.89
C LYS A 60 -5.58 4.11 10.30
N ASN A 61 -5.64 4.39 9.01
CA ASN A 61 -4.62 5.17 8.33
C ASN A 61 -4.47 6.56 9.00
N LYS A 62 -3.29 6.89 9.48
CA LYS A 62 -2.95 8.20 10.06
C LYS A 62 -1.92 8.92 9.21
N ALA A 63 -1.96 10.27 9.29
CA ALA A 63 -0.85 11.09 8.84
C ALA A 63 0.36 10.86 9.76
N TYR A 64 1.54 10.87 9.18
CA TYR A 64 2.78 10.82 9.95
C TYR A 64 3.04 12.16 10.66
N ASP A 65 3.46 12.10 11.91
CA ASP A 65 3.83 13.27 12.68
C ASP A 65 5.21 13.84 12.28
N ASP A 66 5.55 14.99 12.84
CA ASP A 66 6.79 15.70 12.50
C ASP A 66 8.03 14.92 12.90
N GLU A 67 7.99 14.21 14.03
CA GLU A 67 9.11 13.43 14.55
C GLU A 67 9.40 12.23 13.65
N PHE A 68 8.36 11.54 13.23
CA PHE A 68 8.53 10.42 12.32
C PHE A 68 8.97 10.86 10.91
N LEU A 69 8.44 11.98 10.39
CA LEU A 69 8.91 12.55 9.13
C LEU A 69 10.38 13.01 9.21
N ALA A 70 10.82 13.50 10.37
CA ALA A 70 12.23 13.84 10.60
C ALA A 70 13.10 12.56 10.59
N TRP A 71 12.64 11.48 11.22
CA TRP A 71 13.32 10.18 11.17
C TRP A 71 13.44 9.65 9.73
N ILE A 72 12.37 9.74 8.93
CA ILE A 72 12.40 9.35 7.50
C ILE A 72 13.48 10.13 6.75
N LYS A 73 13.52 11.48 6.92
CA LYS A 73 14.52 12.34 6.29
C LYS A 73 15.95 11.95 6.69
N GLU A 74 16.17 11.72 7.98
CA GLU A 74 17.48 11.28 8.49
C GLU A 74 17.94 9.99 7.84
N LYS A 75 17.05 8.98 7.72
CA LYS A 75 17.41 7.69 7.13
C LYS A 75 17.65 7.80 5.61
N ALA A 76 16.86 8.61 4.92
CA ALA A 76 17.05 8.91 3.50
C ALA A 76 18.41 9.59 3.25
N GLN A 77 18.72 10.64 4.02
CA GLN A 77 20.00 11.35 3.94
C GLN A 77 21.19 10.44 4.27
N LYS A 78 21.04 9.56 5.27
CA LYS A 78 22.08 8.58 5.61
C LYS A 78 22.35 7.62 4.46
N ALA A 79 21.32 7.16 3.75
CA ALA A 79 21.52 6.31 2.56
C ALA A 79 22.29 7.06 1.47
N GLN A 80 21.97 8.32 1.21
CA GLN A 80 22.72 9.15 0.24
C GLN A 80 24.18 9.33 0.66
N GLN A 81 24.45 9.62 1.94
CA GLN A 81 25.82 9.74 2.46
C GLN A 81 26.62 8.44 2.30
N ASP A 82 25.96 7.30 2.42
CA ASP A 82 26.56 5.98 2.24
C ASP A 82 26.70 5.58 0.75
N GLY A 83 26.27 6.44 -0.18
CA GLY A 83 26.27 6.17 -1.62
C GLY A 83 25.23 5.13 -2.06
N LYS A 84 24.21 4.88 -1.24
CA LYS A 84 23.21 3.84 -1.50
C LYS A 84 21.90 4.43 -2.02
N MET A 85 21.30 3.76 -2.98
CA MET A 85 19.91 4.02 -3.37
C MET A 85 18.97 3.59 -2.26
N MET A 86 17.96 4.41 -1.96
CA MET A 86 16.87 4.00 -1.06
C MET A 86 15.55 4.01 -1.81
N ILE A 87 14.79 2.93 -1.69
CA ILE A 87 13.41 2.80 -2.12
C ILE A 87 12.51 2.63 -0.89
N ALA A 88 11.25 3.01 -1.00
CA ALA A 88 10.29 2.90 0.10
C ALA A 88 9.18 1.88 -0.19
N MET A 89 8.53 1.41 0.86
CA MET A 89 7.35 0.54 0.79
C MET A 89 6.38 0.88 1.94
N GLU A 90 5.10 0.97 1.64
CA GLU A 90 4.01 1.04 2.62
C GLU A 90 2.72 0.41 2.07
N HIS A 91 1.69 0.27 2.92
CA HIS A 91 0.44 -0.37 2.49
C HIS A 91 -0.44 0.57 1.66
N TYR A 92 -0.71 1.79 2.15
CA TYR A 92 -1.61 2.72 1.47
C TYR A 92 -0.90 3.47 0.34
N PRO A 93 -1.56 3.69 -0.82
CA PRO A 93 -0.98 4.54 -1.87
C PRO A 93 -0.75 5.96 -1.37
N VAL A 94 0.36 6.53 -1.75
CA VAL A 94 0.69 7.95 -1.51
C VAL A 94 0.06 8.84 -2.57
N LEU A 95 0.04 8.34 -3.81
CA LEU A 95 -0.64 8.97 -4.94
C LEU A 95 -1.85 8.12 -5.37
N PRO A 96 -3.04 8.72 -5.53
CA PRO A 96 -4.21 7.98 -5.96
C PRO A 96 -4.06 7.48 -7.40
N GLY A 97 -4.34 6.19 -7.62
CA GLY A 97 -4.30 5.59 -8.96
C GLY A 97 -5.36 6.13 -9.92
N GLN A 98 -6.41 6.72 -9.37
CA GLN A 98 -7.48 7.38 -10.13
C GLN A 98 -8.02 8.58 -9.35
N PRO A 99 -8.39 9.69 -10.00
CA PRO A 99 -8.87 10.90 -9.31
C PRO A 99 -10.08 10.66 -8.41
N ILE A 100 -11.00 9.77 -8.78
CA ILE A 100 -12.18 9.43 -7.98
C ILE A 100 -11.82 8.89 -6.59
N LEU A 101 -10.69 8.24 -6.45
CA LEU A 101 -10.24 7.67 -5.18
C LEU A 101 -9.88 8.75 -4.14
N THR A 102 -9.62 9.99 -4.57
CA THR A 102 -9.41 11.12 -3.64
C THR A 102 -10.65 11.43 -2.79
N LEU A 103 -11.82 11.01 -3.23
CA LEU A 103 -13.08 11.18 -2.51
C LEU A 103 -13.29 10.14 -1.40
N ILE A 104 -12.51 9.06 -1.41
CA ILE A 104 -12.58 7.99 -0.41
C ILE A 104 -11.52 8.26 0.67
N PRO A 105 -11.91 8.49 1.94
CA PRO A 105 -10.99 8.93 2.99
C PRO A 105 -9.79 7.99 3.22
N ASP A 106 -9.99 6.69 3.09
CA ASP A 106 -8.96 5.67 3.37
C ASP A 106 -8.38 5.04 2.09
N ALA A 107 -8.55 5.68 0.92
CA ALA A 107 -7.99 5.18 -0.33
C ALA A 107 -6.50 5.51 -0.51
N ARG A 108 -5.94 6.38 0.31
CA ARG A 108 -4.54 6.80 0.23
C ARG A 108 -3.99 7.21 1.58
N GLN A 109 -2.66 7.29 1.68
CA GLN A 109 -1.96 7.87 2.83
C GLN A 109 -2.44 9.29 3.13
N LYS A 110 -2.78 9.57 4.38
CA LYS A 110 -3.16 10.92 4.84
C LYS A 110 -1.93 11.82 4.85
N ASP A 111 -2.15 13.09 4.50
CA ASP A 111 -1.08 14.10 4.40
C ASP A 111 0.07 13.66 3.49
N SER A 112 -0.27 13.03 2.38
CA SER A 112 0.69 12.45 1.44
C SER A 112 1.69 13.48 0.89
N LYS A 113 1.33 14.77 0.80
CA LYS A 113 2.24 15.83 0.35
C LYS A 113 3.50 15.89 1.24
N ARG A 114 3.32 15.92 2.56
CA ARG A 114 4.45 15.99 3.50
C ARG A 114 5.35 14.75 3.44
N LEU A 115 4.74 13.57 3.27
CA LEU A 115 5.50 12.34 3.09
C LEU A 115 6.30 12.36 1.78
N ILE A 116 5.69 12.79 0.67
CA ILE A 116 6.37 12.91 -0.64
C ILE A 116 7.57 13.85 -0.53
N GLU A 117 7.40 15.03 0.10
CA GLU A 117 8.48 15.97 0.32
C GLU A 117 9.58 15.40 1.22
N ALA A 118 9.20 14.66 2.28
CA ALA A 118 10.16 14.02 3.17
C ALA A 118 10.98 12.93 2.46
N LEU A 119 10.40 12.23 1.51
CA LEU A 119 11.06 11.19 0.72
C LEU A 119 11.83 11.79 -0.47
N ALA A 120 11.12 12.40 -1.42
CA ALA A 120 11.70 12.81 -2.71
C ALA A 120 12.76 13.90 -2.56
N ASP A 121 12.55 14.87 -1.67
CA ASP A 121 13.52 15.95 -1.43
C ASP A 121 14.76 15.48 -0.65
N ASN A 122 14.79 14.23 -0.23
CA ASN A 122 15.92 13.57 0.41
C ASN A 122 16.38 12.30 -0.35
N GLY A 123 16.07 12.23 -1.66
CA GLY A 123 16.64 11.24 -2.58
C GLY A 123 15.90 9.90 -2.64
N VAL A 124 14.72 9.77 -2.01
CA VAL A 124 13.86 8.58 -2.14
C VAL A 124 12.75 8.88 -3.15
N HIS A 125 12.95 8.44 -4.38
CA HIS A 125 12.08 8.80 -5.51
C HIS A 125 11.02 7.74 -5.84
N LEU A 126 11.04 6.59 -5.18
CA LEU A 126 10.19 5.44 -5.51
C LEU A 126 9.61 4.82 -4.25
N ILE A 127 8.30 4.63 -4.25
CA ILE A 127 7.58 3.87 -3.23
C ILE A 127 6.73 2.77 -3.86
N PHE A 128 6.71 1.60 -3.23
CA PHE A 128 5.82 0.50 -3.56
C PHE A 128 4.65 0.47 -2.60
N THR A 129 3.43 0.40 -3.13
CA THR A 129 2.20 0.44 -2.36
C THR A 129 1.20 -0.64 -2.78
N GLY A 130 0.10 -0.78 -2.05
CA GLY A 130 -0.94 -1.78 -2.28
C GLY A 130 -2.34 -1.25 -2.03
N HIS A 131 -3.08 -1.86 -1.10
CA HIS A 131 -4.39 -1.46 -0.59
C HIS A 131 -5.53 -1.42 -1.63
N MET A 132 -5.35 -0.70 -2.73
CA MET A 132 -6.40 -0.46 -3.72
C MET A 132 -6.63 -1.63 -4.69
N HIS A 133 -5.83 -2.68 -4.59
CA HIS A 133 -5.92 -3.88 -5.43
C HIS A 133 -5.90 -3.58 -6.93
N ASN A 134 -5.30 -2.46 -7.34
CA ASN A 134 -5.12 -2.08 -8.74
C ASN A 134 -3.63 -1.97 -9.10
N GLN A 135 -3.34 -2.06 -10.40
CA GLN A 135 -2.00 -1.84 -10.94
C GLN A 135 -1.91 -0.43 -11.48
N SER A 136 -1.13 0.43 -10.83
CA SER A 136 -0.86 1.78 -11.33
C SER A 136 0.58 2.21 -11.05
N ILE A 137 1.07 3.14 -11.83
CA ILE A 137 2.30 3.89 -11.57
C ILE A 137 1.93 5.35 -11.75
N ASN A 138 2.05 6.12 -10.68
CA ASN A 138 1.72 7.53 -10.66
C ASN A 138 2.97 8.34 -10.35
N CYS A 139 3.07 9.55 -10.89
CA CYS A 139 4.20 10.43 -10.69
C CYS A 139 3.72 11.82 -10.31
N VAL A 140 4.46 12.46 -9.42
CA VAL A 140 4.31 13.87 -9.07
C VAL A 140 5.69 14.51 -8.96
N GLU A 141 5.76 15.81 -9.08
CA GLU A 141 6.95 16.61 -8.85
C GLU A 141 6.75 17.46 -7.59
N THR A 142 7.75 17.49 -6.71
CA THR A 142 7.73 18.35 -5.51
C THR A 142 7.97 19.81 -5.89
N GLU A 143 7.75 20.73 -4.94
CA GLU A 143 8.04 22.16 -5.15
C GLU A 143 9.53 22.45 -5.45
N LYS A 144 10.43 21.52 -5.09
CA LYS A 144 11.86 21.57 -5.41
C LYS A 144 12.23 20.94 -6.75
N GLY A 145 11.25 20.43 -7.53
CA GLY A 145 11.47 19.81 -8.81
C GLY A 145 11.88 18.33 -8.75
N ASN A 146 11.77 17.68 -7.59
CA ASN A 146 12.09 16.26 -7.43
C ASN A 146 10.89 15.38 -7.83
N LYS A 147 11.11 14.45 -8.74
CA LYS A 147 10.08 13.48 -9.15
C LYS A 147 9.92 12.38 -8.10
N PHE A 148 8.68 12.00 -7.86
CA PHE A 148 8.32 10.90 -6.96
C PHE A 148 7.33 9.98 -7.64
N TYR A 149 7.59 8.67 -7.56
CA TYR A 149 6.80 7.61 -8.20
C TYR A 149 6.18 6.72 -7.15
N ASP A 150 4.86 6.53 -7.22
CA ASP A 150 4.10 5.55 -6.46
C ASP A 150 3.72 4.38 -7.37
N VAL A 151 4.19 3.19 -7.03
CA VAL A 151 3.98 1.94 -7.75
C VAL A 151 3.00 1.08 -6.96
N CYS A 152 1.71 1.33 -7.17
CA CYS A 152 0.66 0.53 -6.55
C CYS A 152 0.54 -0.84 -7.24
N THR A 153 0.56 -1.90 -6.45
CA THR A 153 0.50 -3.28 -6.92
C THR A 153 -0.85 -3.91 -6.57
N GLY A 154 -1.44 -4.60 -7.53
CA GLY A 154 -2.72 -5.27 -7.38
C GLY A 154 -2.67 -6.49 -6.46
N SER A 155 -3.83 -7.01 -6.14
CA SER A 155 -3.97 -8.21 -5.32
C SER A 155 -3.82 -9.48 -6.17
N LEU A 156 -3.07 -10.47 -5.65
CA LEU A 156 -2.93 -11.79 -6.30
C LEU A 156 -4.24 -12.59 -6.34
N ILE A 157 -5.23 -12.23 -5.52
CA ILE A 157 -6.57 -12.80 -5.57
C ILE A 157 -7.55 -11.95 -6.40
N GLY A 158 -7.08 -10.83 -6.95
CA GLY A 158 -7.83 -9.96 -7.86
C GLY A 158 -7.82 -10.44 -9.31
N CYS A 159 -8.33 -9.61 -10.19
CA CYS A 159 -8.27 -9.84 -11.63
C CYS A 159 -7.88 -8.55 -12.36
N PRO A 160 -6.80 -8.61 -13.16
CA PRO A 160 -5.86 -9.73 -13.32
C PRO A 160 -4.98 -9.91 -12.07
N ALA A 161 -4.61 -11.17 -11.77
CA ALA A 161 -3.64 -11.47 -10.71
C ALA A 161 -2.23 -11.17 -11.23
N LEU A 162 -1.70 -10.03 -10.86
CA LEU A 162 -0.39 -9.56 -11.32
C LEU A 162 0.54 -9.38 -10.13
N MET A 163 1.79 -9.80 -10.29
CA MET A 163 2.90 -9.42 -9.42
C MET A 163 3.84 -8.48 -10.15
N ARG A 164 4.68 -7.77 -9.40
CA ARG A 164 5.74 -6.92 -9.93
C ARG A 164 7.09 -7.64 -9.82
N LEU A 165 7.83 -7.67 -10.91
CA LEU A 165 9.26 -7.94 -10.90
C LEU A 165 9.99 -6.61 -11.05
N VAL A 166 10.80 -6.29 -10.04
CA VAL A 166 11.58 -5.05 -10.00
C VAL A 166 13.04 -5.41 -10.19
N THR A 167 13.69 -4.79 -11.16
CA THR A 167 15.13 -4.92 -11.39
C THR A 167 15.77 -3.56 -11.23
N ILE A 168 16.71 -3.45 -10.30
CA ILE A 168 17.52 -2.24 -10.07
C ILE A 168 18.88 -2.52 -10.72
N LYS A 169 19.31 -1.63 -11.62
CA LYS A 169 20.58 -1.74 -12.33
C LYS A 169 21.66 -0.89 -11.64
N ASP A 170 22.91 -1.14 -11.97
CA ASP A 170 24.07 -0.43 -11.41
C ASP A 170 24.05 1.08 -11.70
N ASP A 171 23.40 1.51 -12.76
CA ASP A 171 23.16 2.92 -13.11
C ASP A 171 21.97 3.55 -12.39
N SER A 172 21.41 2.88 -11.38
CA SER A 172 20.21 3.27 -10.66
C SER A 172 18.92 3.29 -11.49
N THR A 173 18.93 2.72 -12.70
CA THR A 173 17.72 2.51 -13.50
C THR A 173 16.86 1.43 -12.86
N VAL A 174 15.57 1.71 -12.68
CA VAL A 174 14.59 0.75 -12.14
C VAL A 174 13.66 0.28 -13.25
N GLU A 175 13.70 -1.01 -13.55
CA GLU A 175 12.76 -1.66 -14.46
C GLU A 175 11.66 -2.37 -13.67
N ILE A 176 10.40 -2.10 -14.03
CA ILE A 176 9.23 -2.71 -13.36
C ILE A 176 8.42 -3.48 -14.39
N LYS A 177 8.32 -4.79 -14.23
CA LYS A 177 7.53 -5.66 -15.09
C LYS A 177 6.34 -6.23 -14.33
N SER A 178 5.14 -6.17 -14.93
CA SER A 178 3.98 -6.88 -14.44
C SER A 178 3.98 -8.30 -14.98
N ILE A 179 3.96 -9.28 -14.08
CA ILE A 179 3.96 -10.70 -14.43
C ILE A 179 2.63 -11.30 -13.98
N PRO A 180 1.84 -11.88 -14.89
CA PRO A 180 0.61 -12.55 -14.51
C PRO A 180 0.91 -13.84 -13.74
N VAL A 181 0.08 -14.14 -12.75
CA VAL A 181 0.06 -15.45 -12.09
C VAL A 181 -0.80 -16.38 -12.92
N PRO A 182 -0.21 -17.32 -13.69
CA PRO A 182 -0.94 -18.06 -14.71
C PRO A 182 -1.88 -19.09 -14.12
N GLU A 183 -1.46 -19.76 -13.06
CA GLU A 183 -2.20 -20.86 -12.42
C GLU A 183 -1.97 -20.91 -10.91
N PHE A 184 -2.93 -21.46 -10.19
CA PHE A 184 -2.87 -21.70 -8.76
C PHE A 184 -3.62 -22.96 -8.37
N GLN A 185 -3.23 -23.56 -7.25
CA GLN A 185 -3.83 -24.80 -6.75
C GLN A 185 -5.15 -24.52 -6.04
N LYS A 186 -6.26 -24.62 -6.77
CA LYS A 186 -7.62 -24.56 -6.20
C LYS A 186 -8.59 -25.28 -7.12
N LYS A 187 -9.65 -25.87 -6.57
CA LYS A 187 -10.76 -26.40 -7.39
C LYS A 187 -11.45 -25.25 -8.12
N LYS A 188 -11.19 -25.14 -9.42
CA LYS A 188 -11.69 -24.05 -10.29
C LYS A 188 -12.93 -24.47 -11.11
N LYS A 189 -13.52 -25.64 -10.81
CA LYS A 189 -14.69 -26.21 -11.54
C LYS A 189 -14.47 -26.23 -13.05
N GLY A 190 -13.31 -26.73 -13.50
CA GLY A 190 -12.94 -26.83 -14.91
C GLY A 190 -12.52 -25.54 -15.60
N LYS A 191 -12.39 -24.42 -14.86
CA LYS A 191 -11.93 -23.14 -15.42
C LYS A 191 -10.41 -22.99 -15.28
N THR A 192 -9.80 -22.18 -16.16
CA THR A 192 -8.44 -21.68 -15.96
C THR A 192 -8.38 -20.76 -14.73
N GLY A 193 -7.18 -20.52 -14.18
CA GLY A 193 -6.97 -19.60 -13.07
C GLY A 193 -7.49 -18.20 -13.37
N GLU A 194 -7.14 -17.65 -14.52
CA GLU A 194 -7.60 -16.34 -14.99
C GLU A 194 -9.14 -16.27 -15.06
N LYS A 195 -9.80 -17.23 -15.72
CA LYS A 195 -11.26 -17.22 -15.84
C LYS A 195 -11.97 -17.40 -14.48
N TYR A 196 -11.35 -18.12 -13.56
CA TYR A 196 -11.87 -18.21 -12.20
C TYR A 196 -11.82 -16.85 -11.49
N LEU A 197 -10.68 -16.15 -11.54
CA LEU A 197 -10.52 -14.83 -10.91
C LEU A 197 -11.40 -13.77 -11.58
N GLN A 198 -11.50 -13.77 -12.91
CA GLN A 198 -12.41 -12.89 -13.64
C GLN A 198 -13.85 -13.05 -13.15
N ASN A 199 -14.35 -14.28 -13.03
CA ASN A 199 -15.70 -14.52 -12.53
C ASN A 199 -15.90 -14.08 -11.06
N GLN A 200 -14.85 -14.15 -10.21
CA GLN A 200 -14.93 -13.63 -8.84
C GLN A 200 -15.01 -12.11 -8.84
N PHE A 201 -14.19 -11.46 -9.67
CA PHE A 201 -14.17 -10.02 -9.82
C PHE A 201 -15.51 -9.47 -10.35
N ASP A 202 -16.05 -10.08 -11.43
CA ASP A 202 -17.34 -9.71 -12.00
C ASP A 202 -18.46 -9.82 -10.95
N ARG A 203 -18.45 -10.91 -10.16
CA ARG A 203 -19.42 -11.10 -9.08
C ARG A 203 -19.28 -10.03 -7.98
N MET A 204 -18.06 -9.70 -7.61
CA MET A 204 -17.80 -8.65 -6.62
C MET A 204 -18.32 -7.30 -7.13
N LEU A 205 -17.97 -6.91 -8.35
CA LEU A 205 -18.45 -5.66 -8.96
C LEU A 205 -19.97 -5.61 -9.03
N TYR A 206 -20.60 -6.69 -9.48
CA TYR A 206 -22.06 -6.76 -9.56
C TYR A 206 -22.69 -6.59 -8.16
N THR A 207 -22.12 -7.22 -7.14
CA THR A 207 -22.58 -7.06 -5.75
C THR A 207 -22.42 -5.62 -5.25
N MET A 208 -21.29 -4.97 -5.55
CA MET A 208 -21.03 -3.58 -5.17
C MET A 208 -22.00 -2.61 -5.88
N ILE A 209 -22.19 -2.78 -7.19
CA ILE A 209 -23.11 -1.94 -7.98
C ILE A 209 -24.56 -2.08 -7.45
N ASN A 210 -25.01 -3.30 -7.18
CA ASN A 210 -26.34 -3.50 -6.60
C ASN A 210 -26.44 -2.89 -5.20
N ALA A 211 -25.44 -3.07 -4.33
CA ALA A 211 -25.46 -2.48 -3.00
C ALA A 211 -25.49 -0.94 -3.05
N MET A 212 -24.74 -0.34 -3.97
CA MET A 212 -24.77 1.11 -4.19
C MET A 212 -26.11 1.60 -4.74
N ARG A 213 -26.73 0.85 -5.66
CA ARG A 213 -28.06 1.17 -6.21
C ARG A 213 -29.16 1.04 -5.16
N ASP A 214 -29.13 -0.04 -4.38
CA ASP A 214 -30.24 -0.39 -3.47
C ASP A 214 -30.20 0.42 -2.16
N ASP A 215 -29.02 0.72 -1.63
CA ASP A 215 -28.81 1.54 -0.42
C ASP A 215 -27.49 2.33 -0.51
N PRO A 216 -27.49 3.47 -1.24
CA PRO A 216 -26.28 4.30 -1.42
C PRO A 216 -25.69 4.79 -0.10
N ALA A 217 -26.52 5.20 0.86
CA ALA A 217 -26.05 5.75 2.13
C ALA A 217 -25.30 4.70 2.95
N ARG A 218 -25.84 3.50 3.04
CA ARG A 218 -25.20 2.37 3.72
C ARG A 218 -23.92 1.93 3.00
N PHE A 219 -23.93 1.89 1.68
CA PHE A 219 -22.75 1.54 0.88
C PHE A 219 -21.62 2.54 1.11
N LEU A 220 -21.90 3.85 0.97
CA LEU A 220 -20.93 4.92 1.17
C LEU A 220 -20.42 4.98 2.61
N GLY A 221 -21.30 4.73 3.59
CA GLY A 221 -20.88 4.62 5.00
C GLY A 221 -19.87 3.50 5.23
N LYS A 222 -20.02 2.35 4.55
CA LYS A 222 -19.08 1.22 4.67
C LYS A 222 -17.68 1.49 4.10
N ILE A 223 -17.58 2.31 3.05
CA ILE A 223 -16.30 2.69 2.44
C ILE A 223 -15.74 4.02 3.00
N GLY A 224 -16.27 4.51 4.13
CA GLY A 224 -15.80 5.74 4.76
C GLY A 224 -16.22 7.04 4.04
N ALA A 225 -17.09 6.96 3.03
CA ALA A 225 -17.55 8.09 2.24
C ALA A 225 -19.00 8.57 2.61
N GLY A 226 -19.49 8.20 3.78
CA GLY A 226 -20.79 8.64 4.29
C GLY A 226 -20.92 10.16 4.33
N GLY A 227 -22.12 10.66 4.05
CA GLY A 227 -22.39 12.10 3.93
C GLY A 227 -22.06 12.71 2.56
N LYS A 228 -21.55 11.91 1.62
CA LYS A 228 -21.23 12.34 0.24
C LYS A 228 -22.21 11.78 -0.80
N GLU A 229 -23.36 11.33 -0.37
CA GLU A 229 -24.38 10.66 -1.22
C GLU A 229 -24.80 11.53 -2.41
N ALA A 230 -24.83 12.86 -2.23
CA ALA A 230 -25.20 13.80 -3.30
C ALA A 230 -24.22 13.79 -4.49
N LEU A 231 -22.96 13.40 -4.27
CA LEU A 231 -21.93 13.31 -5.31
C LEU A 231 -22.08 12.07 -6.20
N TYR A 232 -22.87 11.09 -5.78
CA TYR A 232 -23.04 9.80 -6.42
C TYR A 232 -24.46 9.55 -6.93
N LYS A 233 -25.34 10.57 -6.88
CA LYS A 233 -26.66 10.49 -7.52
C LYS A 233 -26.50 10.61 -9.03
N PRO A 234 -27.20 9.75 -9.82
CA PRO A 234 -27.20 9.84 -11.27
C PRO A 234 -27.84 11.13 -11.77
#